data_01fb767b04c0ac217c3b84a69f292a0d
#
_entry.id   01fb767b04c0ac217c3b84a69f292a0d
#
_cell.length_a   1.000
_cell.length_b   1.000
_cell.length_c   1.000
_cell.angle_alpha   90.00
_cell.angle_beta   90.00
_cell.angle_gamma   90.00
#
_symmetry.space_group_name_H-M   'P 1'
#
loop_
_entity.id
_entity.type
_entity.pdbx_description
1 polymer ?
#
loop_
_entity_poly.entity_id
_entity_poly.type
_entity_poly.pdbx_seq_one_letter_code
_entity_poly.pdbx_strand_id
1 'polypeptide(L)'
;MVWVFQEGHLGWLYPDLTTTGYLVPTMPPLMFCVAFGLSMDYEVFLLSRIREAWLDSGRTSADNTRAVALGLGRTGRIVTAAAVLMAIVFAAIADAHVSFMMLFGTGLTLAVLMDATVVRGILVPAFMRLAGRWNWWAPRPLARLHERVGLSESPTAPDVLAKEPVGV
;
A
#
# COMPACT_ATOMS: atom_id res chain seq x y z
N MET A 1 -21.60 -0.68 2.07
CA MET A 1 -22.10 0.66 2.41
C MET A 1 -23.59 0.77 2.20
N VAL A 2 -24.13 0.57 1.00
CA VAL A 2 -25.58 0.62 0.73
C VAL A 2 -26.36 -0.27 1.69
N TRP A 3 -26.00 -1.53 1.80
CA TRP A 3 -26.63 -2.52 2.67
C TRP A 3 -26.66 -2.13 4.17
N VAL A 4 -25.62 -1.45 4.65
CA VAL A 4 -25.54 -1.00 6.06
C VAL A 4 -26.28 0.31 6.25
N PHE A 5 -26.02 1.33 5.41
CA PHE A 5 -26.47 2.70 5.66
C PHE A 5 -27.78 3.07 4.95
N GLN A 6 -28.16 2.39 3.86
CA GLN A 6 -29.47 2.64 3.21
C GLN A 6 -30.54 1.65 3.70
N GLU A 7 -30.18 0.37 3.88
CA GLU A 7 -31.13 -0.66 4.28
C GLU A 7 -31.18 -0.86 5.80
N GLY A 8 -30.28 -0.21 6.58
CA GLY A 8 -30.31 -0.18 8.04
C GLY A 8 -30.01 -1.51 8.74
N HIS A 9 -29.36 -2.47 8.08
CA HIS A 9 -29.16 -3.82 8.61
C HIS A 9 -28.25 -3.87 9.87
N LEU A 10 -27.45 -2.84 10.14
CA LEU A 10 -26.62 -2.71 11.34
C LEU A 10 -27.10 -1.56 12.24
N GLY A 11 -28.40 -1.24 12.25
CA GLY A 11 -28.99 -0.20 13.09
C GLY A 11 -28.78 -0.40 14.60
N TRP A 12 -28.51 -1.64 15.05
CA TRP A 12 -28.13 -1.95 16.43
C TRP A 12 -26.75 -1.40 16.82
N LEU A 13 -25.85 -1.23 15.85
CA LEU A 13 -24.50 -0.69 16.08
C LEU A 13 -24.49 0.85 16.04
N TYR A 14 -25.46 1.44 15.35
CA TYR A 14 -25.59 2.88 15.19
C TYR A 14 -27.06 3.31 15.44
N PRO A 15 -27.50 3.42 16.73
CA PRO A 15 -28.89 3.75 17.07
C PRO A 15 -29.36 5.10 16.55
N ASP A 16 -28.42 6.05 16.37
CA ASP A 16 -28.72 7.42 15.92
C ASP A 16 -28.67 7.58 14.38
N LEU A 17 -28.56 6.47 13.67
CA LEU A 17 -28.44 6.48 12.21
C LEU A 17 -29.80 6.75 11.57
N THR A 18 -30.06 8.00 11.21
CA THR A 18 -31.21 8.35 10.36
C THR A 18 -30.92 7.87 8.95
N THR A 19 -31.58 6.78 8.55
CA THR A 19 -31.53 6.28 7.17
C THR A 19 -32.18 7.31 6.25
N THR A 20 -31.37 8.08 5.54
CA THR A 20 -31.86 9.11 4.59
C THR A 20 -32.37 8.49 3.28
N GLY A 21 -32.22 7.18 3.11
CA GLY A 21 -32.70 6.46 1.93
C GLY A 21 -31.91 6.75 0.62
N TYR A 22 -30.96 7.68 0.65
CA TYR A 22 -30.09 7.98 -0.48
C TYR A 22 -28.67 8.34 -0.03
N LEU A 23 -27.69 7.98 -0.85
CA LEU A 23 -26.30 8.42 -0.68
C LEU A 23 -26.09 9.69 -1.50
N VAL A 24 -25.42 10.67 -0.90
CA VAL A 24 -24.97 11.85 -1.65
C VAL A 24 -24.01 11.39 -2.75
N PRO A 25 -24.29 11.68 -4.05
CA PRO A 25 -23.53 11.10 -5.17
C PRO A 25 -22.03 11.40 -5.16
N THR A 26 -21.60 12.46 -4.51
CA THR A 26 -20.19 12.85 -4.38
C THR A 26 -19.40 12.02 -3.37
N MET A 27 -20.08 11.28 -2.47
CA MET A 27 -19.44 10.51 -1.41
C MET A 27 -18.61 9.32 -1.90
N PRO A 28 -19.16 8.41 -2.72
CA PRO A 28 -18.39 7.26 -3.17
C PRO A 28 -17.12 7.64 -3.93
N PRO A 29 -17.14 8.61 -4.89
CA PRO A 29 -15.91 9.07 -5.54
C PRO A 29 -14.88 9.66 -4.57
N LEU A 30 -15.34 10.49 -3.62
CA LEU A 30 -14.45 11.09 -2.62
C LEU A 30 -13.78 10.03 -1.74
N MET A 31 -14.56 9.09 -1.21
CA MET A 31 -14.05 7.97 -0.42
C MET A 31 -13.06 7.11 -1.22
N PHE A 32 -13.38 6.85 -2.49
CA PHE A 32 -12.50 6.11 -3.38
C PHE A 32 -11.17 6.85 -3.59
N CYS A 33 -11.19 8.15 -3.88
CA CYS A 33 -9.98 8.94 -4.07
C CYS A 33 -9.09 8.95 -2.82
N VAL A 34 -9.69 9.12 -1.64
CA VAL A 34 -8.92 9.12 -0.37
C VAL A 34 -8.35 7.73 -0.08
N ALA A 35 -9.18 6.68 -0.16
CA ALA A 35 -8.73 5.30 0.08
C ALA A 35 -7.64 4.88 -0.91
N PHE A 36 -7.83 5.19 -2.20
CA PHE A 36 -6.87 4.88 -3.24
C PHE A 36 -5.53 5.62 -3.05
N GLY A 37 -5.58 6.93 -2.75
CA GLY A 37 -4.38 7.72 -2.47
C GLY A 37 -3.58 7.15 -1.30
N LEU A 38 -4.24 6.86 -0.18
CA LEU A 38 -3.61 6.25 1.00
C LEU A 38 -3.01 4.87 0.69
N SER A 39 -3.70 4.04 -0.09
CA SER A 39 -3.22 2.72 -0.49
C SER A 39 -1.98 2.81 -1.36
N MET A 40 -1.99 3.69 -2.37
CA MET A 40 -0.90 3.83 -3.33
C MET A 40 0.41 4.29 -2.70
N ASP A 41 0.37 5.22 -1.74
CA ASP A 41 1.56 5.74 -1.06
C ASP A 41 2.37 4.62 -0.41
N TYR A 42 1.70 3.72 0.29
CA TYR A 42 2.36 2.58 0.94
C TYR A 42 2.74 1.46 -0.03
N GLU A 43 1.98 1.28 -1.11
CA GLU A 43 2.27 0.26 -2.13
C GLU A 43 3.57 0.56 -2.87
N VAL A 44 3.77 1.81 -3.27
CA VAL A 44 5.02 2.25 -3.91
C VAL A 44 6.22 2.00 -3.00
N PHE A 45 6.09 2.29 -1.70
CA PHE A 45 7.15 2.02 -0.74
C PHE A 45 7.46 0.51 -0.60
N LEU A 46 6.42 -0.32 -0.52
CA LEU A 46 6.57 -1.78 -0.45
C LEU A 46 7.25 -2.32 -1.71
N LEU A 47 6.78 -1.91 -2.89
CA LEU A 47 7.32 -2.35 -4.18
C LEU A 47 8.79 -1.94 -4.35
N SER A 48 9.18 -0.73 -3.90
CA SER A 48 10.56 -0.28 -3.95
C SER A 48 11.47 -1.17 -3.11
N ARG A 49 11.05 -1.59 -1.92
CA ARG A 49 11.80 -2.51 -1.05
C ARG A 49 11.90 -3.92 -1.60
N ILE A 50 10.83 -4.42 -2.22
CA ILE A 50 10.86 -5.72 -2.91
C ILE A 50 11.82 -5.66 -4.10
N ARG A 51 11.79 -4.56 -4.87
CA ARG A 51 12.70 -4.34 -5.99
C ARG A 51 14.17 -4.31 -5.56
N GLU A 52 14.49 -3.60 -4.47
CA GLU A 52 15.83 -3.56 -3.90
C GLU A 52 16.31 -4.98 -3.58
N ALA A 53 15.52 -5.75 -2.82
CA ALA A 53 15.85 -7.13 -2.48
C ALA A 53 15.99 -8.05 -3.71
N TRP A 54 15.22 -7.79 -4.77
CA TRP A 54 15.33 -8.51 -6.03
C TRP A 54 16.61 -8.19 -6.80
N LEU A 55 17.01 -6.92 -6.84
CA LEU A 55 18.24 -6.49 -7.53
C LEU A 55 19.50 -7.05 -6.87
N ASP A 56 19.48 -7.21 -5.54
CA ASP A 56 20.59 -7.78 -4.76
C ASP A 56 20.65 -9.32 -4.83
N SER A 57 19.70 -9.97 -5.53
CA SER A 57 19.61 -11.42 -5.64
C SER A 57 20.08 -11.94 -7.01
N GLY A 58 20.19 -13.25 -7.17
CA GLY A 58 20.54 -13.92 -8.42
C GLY A 58 19.49 -13.83 -9.54
N ARG A 59 18.37 -13.13 -9.29
CA ARG A 59 17.26 -12.89 -10.25
C ARG A 59 16.60 -14.16 -10.79
N THR A 60 16.58 -15.21 -10.00
CA THR A 60 15.87 -16.45 -10.32
C THR A 60 14.42 -16.39 -9.84
N SER A 61 13.55 -17.33 -10.29
CA SER A 61 12.16 -17.38 -9.82
C SER A 61 12.05 -17.65 -8.33
N ALA A 62 12.99 -18.42 -7.76
CA ALA A 62 13.07 -18.66 -6.31
C ALA A 62 13.44 -17.38 -5.55
N ASP A 63 14.33 -16.57 -6.12
CA ASP A 63 14.74 -15.28 -5.56
C ASP A 63 13.59 -14.27 -5.54
N ASN A 64 12.68 -14.31 -6.53
CA ASN A 64 11.48 -13.46 -6.53
C ASN A 64 10.61 -13.73 -5.29
N THR A 65 10.36 -14.99 -4.96
CA THR A 65 9.58 -15.35 -3.78
C THR A 65 10.27 -14.90 -2.49
N ARG A 66 11.59 -15.03 -2.43
CA ARG A 66 12.40 -14.59 -1.28
C ARG A 66 12.43 -13.07 -1.15
N ALA A 67 12.57 -12.33 -2.26
CA ALA A 67 12.54 -10.87 -2.27
C ALA A 67 11.20 -10.32 -1.77
N VAL A 68 10.08 -10.91 -2.23
CA VAL A 68 8.73 -10.57 -1.75
C VAL A 68 8.61 -10.81 -0.24
N ALA A 69 9.04 -11.97 0.26
CA ALA A 69 8.99 -12.30 1.69
C ALA A 69 9.86 -11.35 2.53
N LEU A 70 11.06 -11.00 2.06
CA LEU A 70 11.95 -10.06 2.74
C LEU A 70 11.41 -8.64 2.73
N GLY A 71 10.86 -8.18 1.60
CA GLY A 71 10.21 -6.87 1.47
C GLY A 71 9.04 -6.74 2.45
N LEU A 72 8.12 -7.71 2.44
CA LEU A 72 7.01 -7.74 3.39
C LEU A 72 7.48 -7.82 4.85
N GLY A 73 8.47 -8.64 5.16
CA GLY A 73 8.97 -8.80 6.53
C GLY A 73 9.59 -7.52 7.10
N ARG A 74 10.31 -6.77 6.28
CA ARG A 74 10.96 -5.51 6.68
C ARG A 74 10.00 -4.34 6.81
N THR A 75 9.04 -4.24 5.88
CA THR A 75 8.11 -3.11 5.82
C THR A 75 6.78 -3.39 6.51
N GLY A 76 6.38 -4.65 6.65
CA GLY A 76 5.06 -5.05 7.15
C GLY A 76 4.73 -4.46 8.52
N ARG A 77 5.68 -4.41 9.45
CA ARG A 77 5.45 -3.81 10.78
C ARG A 77 5.13 -2.33 10.71
N ILE A 78 5.85 -1.57 9.90
CA ILE A 78 5.67 -0.11 9.74
C ILE A 78 4.32 0.15 9.07
N VAL A 79 4.03 -0.58 8.02
CA VAL A 79 2.78 -0.45 7.26
C VAL A 79 1.57 -0.85 8.11
N THR A 80 1.67 -1.93 8.88
CA THR A 80 0.59 -2.35 9.79
C THR A 80 0.36 -1.32 10.89
N ALA A 81 1.43 -0.78 11.50
CA ALA A 81 1.30 0.27 12.50
C ALA A 81 0.63 1.54 11.93
N ALA A 82 1.02 1.95 10.72
CA ALA A 82 0.39 3.09 10.04
C ALA A 82 -1.08 2.82 9.71
N ALA A 83 -1.43 1.63 9.24
CA ALA A 83 -2.81 1.24 8.94
C ALA A 83 -3.68 1.23 10.21
N VAL A 84 -3.16 0.72 11.33
CA VAL A 84 -3.87 0.76 12.62
C VAL A 84 -4.08 2.19 13.09
N LEU A 85 -3.07 3.05 13.00
CA LEU A 85 -3.20 4.47 13.35
C LEU A 85 -4.29 5.16 12.52
N MET A 86 -4.27 4.96 11.19
CA MET A 86 -5.28 5.53 10.30
C MET A 86 -6.67 4.95 10.59
N ALA A 87 -6.78 3.66 10.86
CA ALA A 87 -8.05 3.03 11.23
C ALA A 87 -8.63 3.63 12.53
N ILE A 88 -7.80 3.91 13.53
CA ILE A 88 -8.21 4.56 14.77
C ILE A 88 -8.73 5.99 14.49
N VAL A 89 -8.01 6.76 13.67
CA VAL A 89 -8.42 8.13 13.33
C VAL A 89 -9.75 8.13 12.59
N PHE A 90 -9.91 7.26 11.58
CA PHE A 90 -11.18 7.17 10.85
C PHE A 90 -12.32 6.59 11.69
N ALA A 91 -12.05 5.66 12.60
CA ALA A 91 -13.02 5.16 13.56
C ALA A 91 -13.49 6.28 14.52
N ALA A 92 -12.59 7.15 14.97
CA ALA A 92 -12.96 8.32 15.77
C ALA A 92 -13.84 9.31 14.98
N ILE A 93 -13.62 9.47 13.67
CA ILE A 93 -14.51 10.25 12.79
C ILE A 93 -15.87 9.56 12.65
N ALA A 94 -15.90 8.23 12.62
CA ALA A 94 -17.15 7.47 12.56
C ALA A 94 -18.03 7.61 13.81
N ASP A 95 -17.46 7.96 14.95
CA ASP A 95 -18.18 8.23 16.20
C ASP A 95 -18.86 9.62 16.21
N ALA A 96 -18.69 10.43 15.19
CA ALA A 96 -19.34 11.73 15.06
C ALA A 96 -20.86 11.55 14.86
N HIS A 97 -21.67 12.40 15.56
CA HIS A 97 -23.15 12.38 15.48
C HIS A 97 -23.72 12.94 14.16
N VAL A 98 -22.92 13.03 13.12
CA VAL A 98 -23.29 13.51 11.79
C VAL A 98 -23.25 12.32 10.83
N SER A 99 -24.37 11.95 10.25
CA SER A 99 -24.51 10.78 9.36
C SER A 99 -23.47 10.73 8.22
N PHE A 100 -23.09 11.90 7.70
CA PHE A 100 -22.02 12.04 6.71
C PHE A 100 -20.66 11.58 7.25
N MET A 101 -20.28 12.05 8.45
CA MET A 101 -19.00 11.69 9.07
C MET A 101 -18.97 10.22 9.49
N MET A 102 -20.11 9.69 9.98
CA MET A 102 -20.26 8.26 10.28
C MET A 102 -20.00 7.40 9.05
N LEU A 103 -20.65 7.72 7.93
CA LEU A 103 -20.48 7.00 6.68
C LEU A 103 -19.03 7.05 6.18
N PHE A 104 -18.45 8.26 6.18
CA PHE A 104 -17.10 8.51 5.70
C PHE A 104 -16.06 7.82 6.59
N GLY A 105 -16.13 7.98 7.90
CA GLY A 105 -15.23 7.38 8.87
C GLY A 105 -15.28 5.85 8.86
N THR A 106 -16.49 5.27 8.89
CA THR A 106 -16.67 3.81 8.84
C THR A 106 -16.15 3.25 7.52
N GLY A 107 -16.46 3.93 6.40
CA GLY A 107 -16.02 3.48 5.08
C GLY A 107 -14.52 3.49 4.90
N LEU A 108 -13.85 4.54 5.33
CA LEU A 108 -12.40 4.63 5.27
C LEU A 108 -11.72 3.68 6.24
N THR A 109 -12.26 3.48 7.44
CA THR A 109 -11.75 2.47 8.38
C THR A 109 -11.75 1.07 7.76
N LEU A 110 -12.88 0.66 7.18
CA LEU A 110 -12.99 -0.63 6.50
C LEU A 110 -12.06 -0.71 5.28
N ALA A 111 -11.96 0.35 4.49
CA ALA A 111 -11.09 0.39 3.33
C ALA A 111 -9.61 0.21 3.72
N VAL A 112 -9.13 0.93 4.74
CA VAL A 112 -7.75 0.84 5.23
C VAL A 112 -7.45 -0.55 5.81
N LEU A 113 -8.37 -1.12 6.58
CA LEU A 113 -8.20 -2.47 7.13
C LEU A 113 -8.20 -3.54 6.04
N MET A 114 -9.09 -3.44 5.05
CA MET A 114 -9.10 -4.35 3.89
C MET A 114 -7.82 -4.21 3.06
N ASP A 115 -7.36 -2.99 2.83
CA ASP A 115 -6.12 -2.75 2.10
C ASP A 115 -4.93 -3.40 2.83
N ALA A 116 -4.76 -3.12 4.11
CA ALA A 116 -3.64 -3.63 4.89
C ALA A 116 -3.64 -5.17 5.03
N THR A 117 -4.82 -5.80 5.13
CA THR A 117 -4.95 -7.25 5.37
C THR A 117 -5.09 -8.03 4.07
N VAL A 118 -6.09 -7.71 3.24
CA VAL A 118 -6.44 -8.50 2.05
C VAL A 118 -5.55 -8.11 0.86
N VAL A 119 -5.48 -6.80 0.54
CA VAL A 119 -4.73 -6.39 -0.65
C VAL A 119 -3.25 -6.62 -0.42
N ARG A 120 -2.69 -6.08 0.63
CA ARG A 120 -1.26 -6.07 0.89
C ARG A 120 -0.74 -7.36 1.53
N GLY A 121 -1.53 -7.96 2.43
CA GLY A 121 -1.16 -9.22 3.08
C GLY A 121 -1.32 -10.45 2.19
N ILE A 122 -2.28 -10.45 1.27
CA ILE A 122 -2.63 -11.64 0.48
C ILE A 122 -2.49 -11.37 -1.02
N LEU A 123 -3.16 -10.33 -1.56
CA LEU A 123 -3.29 -10.13 -3.00
C LEU A 123 -1.96 -9.77 -3.64
N VAL A 124 -1.22 -8.81 -3.09
CA VAL A 124 0.09 -8.38 -3.61
C VAL A 124 1.10 -9.53 -3.63
N PRO A 125 1.37 -10.25 -2.53
CA PRO A 125 2.32 -11.35 -2.56
C PRO A 125 1.85 -12.51 -3.44
N ALA A 126 0.55 -12.82 -3.49
CA ALA A 126 0.00 -13.85 -4.37
C ALA A 126 0.20 -13.46 -5.85
N PHE A 127 -0.13 -12.23 -6.22
CA PHE A 127 0.04 -11.73 -7.58
C PHE A 127 1.52 -11.71 -8.00
N MET A 128 2.42 -11.19 -7.16
CA MET A 128 3.85 -11.16 -7.44
C MET A 128 4.45 -12.57 -7.57
N ARG A 129 3.90 -13.54 -6.85
CA ARG A 129 4.32 -14.93 -6.92
C ARG A 129 3.83 -15.60 -8.21
N LEU A 130 2.59 -15.35 -8.62
CA LEU A 130 2.00 -15.85 -9.86
C LEU A 130 2.67 -15.25 -11.09
N ALA A 131 2.90 -13.94 -11.08
CA ALA A 131 3.54 -13.24 -12.19
C ALA A 131 5.05 -13.55 -12.29
N GLY A 132 5.72 -13.93 -11.20
CA GLY A 132 7.12 -14.38 -11.19
C GLY A 132 8.05 -13.40 -11.90
N ARG A 133 8.76 -13.88 -12.95
CA ARG A 133 9.69 -13.06 -13.74
C ARG A 133 9.01 -11.95 -14.56
N TRP A 134 7.71 -12.05 -14.83
CA TRP A 134 6.96 -11.06 -15.60
C TRP A 134 6.81 -9.73 -14.83
N ASN A 135 6.86 -9.75 -13.51
CA ASN A 135 6.86 -8.54 -12.69
C ASN A 135 8.04 -7.59 -12.99
N TRP A 136 9.14 -8.14 -13.47
CA TRP A 136 10.38 -7.42 -13.70
C TRP A 136 10.64 -7.14 -15.18
N TRP A 137 9.67 -7.50 -16.04
CA TRP A 137 9.78 -7.26 -17.47
C TRP A 137 9.49 -5.79 -17.78
N ALA A 138 10.52 -5.07 -18.16
CA ALA A 138 10.38 -3.70 -18.66
C ALA A 138 10.45 -3.69 -20.18
N PRO A 139 9.47 -3.12 -20.90
CA PRO A 139 9.57 -2.92 -22.35
C PRO A 139 10.81 -2.09 -22.69
N ARG A 140 11.55 -2.49 -23.70
CA ARG A 140 12.78 -1.82 -24.13
C ARG A 140 12.69 -0.28 -24.26
N PRO A 141 11.58 0.33 -24.73
CA PRO A 141 11.46 1.78 -24.80
C PRO A 141 11.44 2.45 -23.40
N LEU A 142 10.82 1.82 -22.39
CA LEU A 142 10.83 2.33 -21.01
C LEU A 142 12.22 2.24 -20.37
N ALA A 143 12.95 1.16 -20.62
CA ALA A 143 14.33 1.02 -20.13
C ALA A 143 15.23 2.12 -20.69
N ARG A 144 15.14 2.42 -21.99
CA ARG A 144 15.88 3.53 -22.62
C ARG A 144 15.47 4.92 -22.08
N LEU A 145 14.20 5.11 -21.77
CA LEU A 145 13.72 6.35 -21.17
C LEU A 145 14.29 6.54 -19.75
N HIS A 146 14.32 5.46 -18.97
CA HIS A 146 14.90 5.46 -17.62
C HIS A 146 16.40 5.81 -17.64
N GLU A 147 17.17 5.24 -18.57
CA GLU A 147 18.58 5.57 -18.78
C GLU A 147 18.80 7.05 -19.20
N ARG A 148 17.90 7.61 -20.02
CA ARG A 148 17.96 9.00 -20.46
C ARG A 148 17.61 10.02 -19.38
N VAL A 149 16.69 9.67 -18.48
CA VAL A 149 16.23 10.56 -17.39
C VAL A 149 17.23 10.55 -16.22
N GLY A 150 18.23 9.66 -16.22
CA GLY A 150 19.32 9.68 -15.26
C GLY A 150 18.91 9.37 -13.81
N LEU A 151 17.78 8.70 -13.61
CA LEU A 151 17.31 8.23 -12.30
C LEU A 151 18.04 6.93 -11.86
N SER A 152 19.26 6.72 -12.33
CA SER A 152 20.12 5.69 -11.78
C SER A 152 20.60 6.19 -10.40
N GLU A 153 20.09 5.59 -9.34
CA GLU A 153 20.75 5.64 -8.04
C GLU A 153 22.17 5.11 -8.26
N SER A 154 23.13 6.02 -8.27
CA SER A 154 24.56 5.66 -8.30
C SER A 154 24.79 4.72 -7.11
N PRO A 155 25.37 3.54 -7.30
CA PRO A 155 25.80 2.72 -6.18
C PRO A 155 26.74 3.61 -5.36
N THR A 156 26.39 3.86 -4.11
CA THR A 156 27.28 4.51 -3.15
C THR A 156 28.55 3.65 -3.12
N ALA A 157 29.60 4.17 -3.72
CA ALA A 157 30.87 3.50 -3.82
C ALA A 157 31.45 3.31 -2.40
N PRO A 158 31.64 2.08 -1.91
CA PRO A 158 32.37 1.84 -0.66
C PRO A 158 33.86 1.58 -0.94
N ASP A 159 34.48 2.28 -1.88
CA ASP A 159 35.85 1.90 -2.28
C ASP A 159 36.80 3.08 -2.50
N VAL A 160 36.68 4.15 -1.74
CA VAL A 160 37.66 5.25 -1.78
C VAL A 160 38.65 5.22 -0.59
N LEU A 161 38.46 4.33 0.39
CA LEU A 161 39.35 4.27 1.59
C LEU A 161 40.33 3.06 1.60
N ALA A 162 40.43 2.30 0.53
CA ALA A 162 41.31 1.10 0.48
C ALA A 162 42.61 1.31 -0.32
N LYS A 163 43.00 2.54 -0.64
CA LYS A 163 44.29 2.83 -1.30
C LYS A 163 45.02 4.00 -0.65
N GLU A 164 45.38 3.85 0.63
CA GLU A 164 46.59 4.49 1.11
C GLU A 164 47.73 3.46 1.02
N PRO A 165 48.77 3.71 0.22
CA PRO A 165 50.00 2.89 0.28
C PRO A 165 50.69 3.21 1.58
N VAL A 166 50.86 2.20 2.44
CA VAL A 166 51.83 2.25 3.55
C VAL A 166 53.20 2.44 2.91
N GLY A 167 53.64 3.69 2.86
CA GLY A 167 54.98 4.10 2.55
C GLY A 167 55.86 3.98 3.78
N VAL A 168 56.89 3.22 3.64
CA VAL A 168 58.14 3.01 4.40
C VAL A 168 58.53 4.12 5.39
#